data_8b66baff41d7c4984f7e12a2126ca933
#
_entry.id   8b66baff41d7c4984f7e12a2126ca933
#
_cell.length_a   1.000
_cell.length_b   1.000
_cell.length_c   1.000
_cell.angle_alpha   90.00
_cell.angle_beta   90.00
_cell.angle_gamma   90.00
#
_symmetry.space_group_name_H-M   'P 1'
#
loop_
_entity.id
_entity.type
_entity.pdbx_description
1 polymer ?
#
loop_
_entity_poly.entity_id
_entity_poly.type
_entity_poly.pdbx_seq_one_letter_code
_entity_poly.pdbx_strand_id
1 'polypeptide(L)'
;STFDYTSGRCRAIGDAAELEAALTQKRDELAQKQAEYDAIALAMESLQSANTALQSRFSPALSRRAGELFSRLTGGKYESVLLDRTFSAQVGETGESVSHDAQLLSLGTLDQLYLAVRLAICESALPADDPPPIVLDDALVRFDDERCRAALELLLEESKSRQILLFTCQHRESAYLSGRDGVTFLSL
;
A
#
# COMPACT_ATOMS: atom_id res chain seq x y z
N SER A 1 -76.54 14.51 -4.72
CA SER A 1 -75.96 14.24 -3.51
C SER A 1 -74.93 13.14 -3.46
N THR A 2 -75.15 11.81 -3.51
CA THR A 2 -74.10 10.80 -3.47
C THR A 2 -73.26 10.76 -4.75
N PHE A 3 -73.92 11.04 -5.90
CA PHE A 3 -73.20 11.07 -7.19
C PHE A 3 -72.28 12.28 -7.33
N ASP A 4 -72.66 13.44 -6.80
CA ASP A 4 -71.80 14.63 -6.78
C ASP A 4 -70.55 14.45 -5.90
N TYR A 5 -70.68 13.74 -4.78
CA TYR A 5 -69.53 13.47 -3.87
C TYR A 5 -68.54 12.51 -4.49
N THR A 6 -68.97 11.45 -5.14
CA THR A 6 -68.10 10.49 -5.83
C THR A 6 -67.43 11.09 -7.07
N SER A 7 -68.19 11.92 -7.84
CA SER A 7 -67.71 12.64 -9.03
C SER A 7 -66.59 13.66 -8.64
N GLY A 8 -66.80 14.37 -7.50
CA GLY A 8 -65.89 15.33 -6.97
C GLY A 8 -64.55 14.62 -6.47
N ARG A 9 -64.70 13.47 -5.87
CA ARG A 9 -63.49 12.65 -5.45
C ARG A 9 -62.69 12.11 -6.65
N CYS A 10 -63.39 11.66 -7.71
CA CYS A 10 -62.74 11.21 -8.94
C CYS A 10 -62.01 12.36 -9.65
N ARG A 11 -62.54 13.59 -9.65
CA ARG A 11 -61.86 14.78 -10.19
C ARG A 11 -60.64 15.20 -9.34
N ALA A 12 -60.68 14.99 -8.02
CA ALA A 12 -59.55 15.30 -7.11
C ALA A 12 -58.38 14.31 -7.20
N ILE A 13 -58.63 13.10 -7.72
CA ILE A 13 -57.61 12.04 -7.85
C ILE A 13 -56.84 12.15 -9.19
N GLY A 14 -57.36 12.90 -10.17
CA GLY A 14 -56.76 13.02 -11.50
C GLY A 14 -57.33 12.00 -12.51
N ASP A 15 -56.92 12.14 -13.77
CA ASP A 15 -57.24 11.18 -14.82
C ASP A 15 -56.49 9.88 -14.62
N ALA A 16 -57.19 8.74 -14.68
CA ALA A 16 -56.59 7.42 -14.51
C ALA A 16 -55.45 7.18 -15.52
N ALA A 17 -55.59 7.67 -16.75
CA ALA A 17 -54.56 7.54 -17.78
C ALA A 17 -53.29 8.34 -17.43
N GLU A 18 -53.42 9.54 -16.86
CA GLU A 18 -52.29 10.35 -16.41
C GLU A 18 -51.57 9.69 -15.24
N LEU A 19 -52.31 9.11 -14.30
CA LEU A 19 -51.73 8.39 -13.16
C LEU A 19 -51.02 7.11 -13.58
N GLU A 20 -51.56 6.35 -14.53
CA GLU A 20 -50.92 5.17 -15.08
C GLU A 20 -49.62 5.52 -15.84
N ALA A 21 -49.63 6.60 -16.62
CA ALA A 21 -48.45 7.10 -17.31
C ALA A 21 -47.37 7.53 -16.32
N ALA A 22 -47.73 8.30 -15.28
CA ALA A 22 -46.81 8.72 -14.24
C ALA A 22 -46.23 7.54 -13.44
N LEU A 23 -47.06 6.53 -13.17
CA LEU A 23 -46.62 5.31 -12.47
C LEU A 23 -45.65 4.49 -13.33
N THR A 24 -45.91 4.38 -14.63
CA THR A 24 -45.03 3.72 -15.59
C THR A 24 -43.67 4.44 -15.65
N GLN A 25 -43.70 5.77 -15.80
CA GLN A 25 -42.50 6.58 -15.80
C GLN A 25 -41.68 6.37 -14.51
N LYS A 26 -42.33 6.38 -13.35
CA LYS A 26 -41.62 6.15 -12.07
C LYS A 26 -41.04 4.74 -11.91
N ARG A 27 -41.70 3.73 -12.48
CA ARG A 27 -41.18 2.37 -12.53
C ARG A 27 -39.96 2.28 -13.43
N ASP A 28 -39.95 2.94 -14.57
CA ASP A 28 -38.80 2.97 -15.48
C ASP A 28 -37.64 3.72 -14.86
N GLU A 29 -37.87 4.87 -14.22
CA GLU A 29 -36.84 5.60 -13.46
C GLU A 29 -36.24 4.74 -12.33
N LEU A 30 -37.09 4.01 -11.60
CA LEU A 30 -36.65 3.11 -10.53
C LEU A 30 -35.83 1.95 -11.09
N ALA A 31 -36.25 1.32 -12.18
CA ALA A 31 -35.52 0.23 -12.82
C ALA A 31 -34.14 0.69 -13.31
N GLN A 32 -34.08 1.90 -13.89
CA GLN A 32 -32.79 2.47 -14.30
C GLN A 32 -31.85 2.71 -13.10
N LYS A 33 -32.38 3.32 -12.02
CA LYS A 33 -31.59 3.55 -10.81
C LYS A 33 -31.13 2.26 -10.14
N GLN A 34 -31.98 1.23 -10.16
CA GLN A 34 -31.59 -0.08 -9.64
C GLN A 34 -30.48 -0.71 -10.47
N ALA A 35 -30.57 -0.63 -11.80
CA ALA A 35 -29.50 -1.14 -12.68
C ALA A 35 -28.16 -0.39 -12.48
N GLU A 36 -28.22 0.94 -12.31
CA GLU A 36 -27.02 1.73 -11.97
C GLU A 36 -26.41 1.30 -10.63
N TYR A 37 -27.26 1.12 -9.61
CA TYR A 37 -26.82 0.64 -8.29
C TYR A 37 -26.19 -0.74 -8.36
N ASP A 38 -26.83 -1.68 -9.03
CA ASP A 38 -26.36 -3.06 -9.16
C ASP A 38 -25.02 -3.11 -9.91
N ALA A 39 -24.85 -2.29 -10.94
CA ALA A 39 -23.57 -2.18 -11.66
C ALA A 39 -22.44 -1.65 -10.77
N ILE A 40 -22.71 -0.62 -9.97
CA ILE A 40 -21.74 -0.06 -9.02
C ILE A 40 -21.40 -1.09 -7.92
N ALA A 41 -22.41 -1.76 -7.37
CA ALA A 41 -22.23 -2.79 -6.35
C ALA A 41 -21.34 -3.94 -6.87
N LEU A 42 -21.61 -4.42 -8.07
CA LEU A 42 -20.80 -5.46 -8.73
C LEU A 42 -19.35 -5.01 -8.97
N ALA A 43 -19.17 -3.76 -9.41
CA ALA A 43 -17.83 -3.19 -9.60
C ALA A 43 -17.05 -3.11 -8.28
N MET A 44 -17.69 -2.67 -7.20
CA MET A 44 -17.08 -2.62 -5.87
C MET A 44 -16.70 -4.01 -5.36
N GLU A 45 -17.59 -5.00 -5.50
CA GLU A 45 -17.31 -6.40 -5.11
C GLU A 45 -16.13 -6.97 -5.90
N SER A 46 -16.09 -6.72 -7.21
CA SER A 46 -15.01 -7.16 -8.09
C SER A 46 -13.67 -6.56 -7.68
N LEU A 47 -13.63 -5.25 -7.38
CA LEU A 47 -12.43 -4.57 -6.89
C LEU A 47 -11.98 -5.08 -5.52
N GLN A 48 -12.90 -5.32 -4.60
CA GLN A 48 -12.58 -5.88 -3.28
C GLN A 48 -12.04 -7.31 -3.40
N SER A 49 -12.62 -8.12 -4.26
CA SER A 49 -12.16 -9.49 -4.52
C SER A 49 -10.76 -9.50 -5.13
N ALA A 50 -10.52 -8.67 -6.14
CA ALA A 50 -9.20 -8.51 -6.77
C ALA A 50 -8.15 -8.02 -5.76
N ASN A 51 -8.48 -7.02 -4.94
CA ASN A 51 -7.59 -6.51 -3.90
C ASN A 51 -7.26 -7.60 -2.86
N THR A 52 -8.26 -8.37 -2.40
CA THR A 52 -8.04 -9.48 -1.47
C THR A 52 -7.15 -10.57 -2.07
N ALA A 53 -7.35 -10.90 -3.35
CA ALA A 53 -6.52 -11.89 -4.05
C ALA A 53 -5.07 -11.40 -4.22
N LEU A 54 -4.87 -10.14 -4.52
CA LEU A 54 -3.54 -9.52 -4.58
C LEU A 54 -2.84 -9.58 -3.22
N GLN A 55 -3.50 -9.10 -2.18
CA GLN A 55 -2.95 -9.09 -0.82
C GLN A 55 -2.59 -10.49 -0.31
N SER A 56 -3.42 -11.49 -0.60
CA SER A 56 -3.14 -12.88 -0.18
C SER A 56 -1.93 -13.50 -0.89
N ARG A 57 -1.60 -13.06 -2.09
CA ARG A 57 -0.44 -13.52 -2.85
C ARG A 57 0.86 -12.81 -2.45
N PHE A 58 0.79 -11.48 -2.25
CA PHE A 58 1.99 -10.68 -2.00
C PHE A 58 2.40 -10.66 -0.53
N SER A 59 1.47 -10.70 0.41
CA SER A 59 1.76 -10.53 1.83
C SER A 59 2.79 -11.54 2.40
N PRO A 60 2.72 -12.86 2.16
CA PRO A 60 3.70 -13.79 2.72
C PRO A 60 5.10 -13.65 2.11
N ALA A 61 5.19 -13.44 0.80
CA ALA A 61 6.48 -13.25 0.11
C ALA A 61 7.13 -11.92 0.51
N LEU A 62 6.31 -10.86 0.58
CA LEU A 62 6.73 -9.54 1.02
C LEU A 62 7.20 -9.56 2.48
N SER A 63 6.44 -10.18 3.39
CA SER A 63 6.82 -10.32 4.80
C SER A 63 8.14 -11.05 4.97
N ARG A 64 8.31 -12.16 4.25
CA ARG A 64 9.57 -12.90 4.27
C ARG A 64 10.74 -12.06 3.78
N ARG A 65 10.60 -11.39 2.62
CA ARG A 65 11.68 -10.57 2.06
C ARG A 65 11.99 -9.36 2.93
N ALA A 66 10.98 -8.68 3.45
CA ALA A 66 11.15 -7.60 4.41
C ALA A 66 11.87 -8.07 5.69
N GLY A 67 11.55 -9.27 6.19
CA GLY A 67 12.23 -9.88 7.33
C GLY A 67 13.71 -10.15 7.06
N GLU A 68 14.05 -10.71 5.90
CA GLU A 68 15.44 -10.94 5.48
C GLU A 68 16.24 -9.63 5.41
N LEU A 69 15.69 -8.60 4.79
CA LEU A 69 16.32 -7.28 4.68
C LEU A 69 16.44 -6.60 6.05
N PHE A 70 15.40 -6.69 6.88
CA PHE A 70 15.40 -6.10 8.22
C PHE A 70 16.40 -6.80 9.15
N SER A 71 16.52 -8.12 9.06
CA SER A 71 17.53 -8.89 9.78
C SER A 71 18.94 -8.42 9.42
N ARG A 72 19.22 -8.22 8.13
CA ARG A 72 20.52 -7.70 7.66
C ARG A 72 20.79 -6.29 8.18
N LEU A 73 19.79 -5.40 8.13
CA LEU A 73 19.89 -4.01 8.61
C LEU A 73 20.12 -3.92 10.13
N THR A 74 19.65 -4.91 10.90
CA THR A 74 19.70 -4.91 12.36
C THR A 74 20.77 -5.86 12.92
N GLY A 75 21.66 -6.37 12.06
CA GLY A 75 22.73 -7.29 12.46
C GLY A 75 22.20 -8.61 13.03
N GLY A 76 21.05 -9.07 12.58
CA GLY A 76 20.42 -10.31 13.03
C GLY A 76 19.61 -10.19 14.33
N LYS A 77 19.40 -8.98 14.84
CA LYS A 77 18.59 -8.79 16.06
C LYS A 77 17.13 -9.19 15.84
N TYR A 78 16.58 -8.89 14.67
CA TYR A 78 15.21 -9.24 14.30
C TYR A 78 15.24 -10.24 13.14
N GLU A 79 14.46 -11.31 13.24
CA GLU A 79 14.46 -12.38 12.23
C GLU A 79 13.15 -12.46 11.43
N SER A 80 12.09 -11.83 11.91
CA SER A 80 10.80 -11.89 11.23
C SER A 80 10.09 -10.55 11.17
N VAL A 81 9.40 -10.33 10.06
CA VAL A 81 8.47 -9.22 9.85
C VAL A 81 7.17 -9.80 9.34
N LEU A 82 6.08 -9.51 10.02
CA LEU A 82 4.73 -9.87 9.60
C LEU A 82 3.98 -8.61 9.22
N LEU A 83 3.61 -8.52 7.96
CA LEU A 83 2.80 -7.42 7.43
C LEU A 83 1.35 -7.88 7.31
N ASP A 84 0.44 -7.16 7.94
CA ASP A 84 -0.98 -7.39 7.78
C ASP A 84 -1.53 -6.74 6.48
N ARG A 85 -2.84 -6.88 6.28
CA ARG A 85 -3.53 -6.32 5.09
C ARG A 85 -3.55 -4.79 5.03
N THR A 86 -3.27 -4.12 6.16
CA THR A 86 -3.21 -2.66 6.28
C THR A 86 -1.77 -2.15 6.26
N PHE A 87 -0.80 -3.04 6.01
CA PHE A 87 0.64 -2.79 6.12
C PHE A 87 1.09 -2.40 7.53
N SER A 88 0.31 -2.73 8.56
CA SER A 88 0.79 -2.71 9.94
C SER A 88 1.80 -3.84 10.12
N ALA A 89 2.93 -3.53 10.75
CA ALA A 89 4.03 -4.46 10.90
C ALA A 89 4.12 -4.98 12.33
N GLN A 90 4.32 -6.29 12.46
CA GLN A 90 4.80 -6.93 13.69
C GLN A 90 6.19 -7.49 13.44
N VAL A 91 7.08 -7.40 14.42
CA VAL A 91 8.47 -7.85 14.34
C VAL A 91 8.76 -8.86 15.42
N GLY A 92 9.50 -9.91 15.07
CA GLY A 92 9.98 -10.93 15.99
C GLY A 92 11.49 -10.80 16.21
N GLU A 93 11.91 -10.75 17.48
CA GLU A 93 13.32 -10.79 17.84
C GLU A 93 13.86 -12.21 17.72
N THR A 94 15.13 -12.34 17.36
CA THR A 94 15.79 -13.63 17.17
C THR A 94 15.80 -14.45 18.45
N GLY A 95 15.23 -15.65 18.39
CA GLY A 95 15.12 -16.55 19.54
C GLY A 95 13.89 -16.29 20.44
N GLU A 96 13.05 -15.33 20.11
CA GLU A 96 11.79 -15.09 20.83
C GLU A 96 10.58 -15.66 20.06
N SER A 97 9.61 -16.21 20.81
CA SER A 97 8.37 -16.75 20.22
C SER A 97 7.27 -15.69 20.08
N VAL A 98 7.51 -14.48 20.55
CA VAL A 98 6.50 -13.41 20.60
C VAL A 98 6.88 -12.30 19.62
N SER A 99 5.94 -11.94 18.76
CA SER A 99 6.09 -10.77 17.89
C SER A 99 5.54 -9.52 18.60
N HIS A 100 6.19 -8.40 18.39
CA HIS A 100 5.84 -7.10 18.94
C HIS A 100 5.37 -6.15 17.85
N ASP A 101 4.48 -5.23 18.22
CA ASP A 101 4.07 -4.16 17.29
C ASP A 101 5.29 -3.29 16.93
N ALA A 102 5.47 -3.03 15.65
CA ALA A 102 6.57 -2.20 15.14
C ALA A 102 6.56 -0.77 15.73
N GLN A 103 5.41 -0.28 16.19
CA GLN A 103 5.32 1.02 16.85
C GLN A 103 6.08 1.09 18.18
N LEU A 104 6.41 -0.04 18.79
CA LEU A 104 7.21 -0.12 20.02
C LEU A 104 8.72 -0.03 19.77
N LEU A 105 9.14 -0.05 18.51
CA LEU A 105 10.55 0.07 18.14
C LEU A 105 11.08 1.49 18.36
N SER A 106 12.40 1.60 18.55
CA SER A 106 13.06 2.91 18.51
C SER A 106 12.91 3.53 17.11
N LEU A 107 12.90 4.86 17.02
CA LEU A 107 12.75 5.57 15.74
C LEU A 107 13.76 5.09 14.68
N GLY A 108 15.03 4.93 15.04
CA GLY A 108 16.03 4.44 14.10
C GLY A 108 15.81 2.99 13.66
N THR A 109 15.30 2.13 14.54
CA THR A 109 14.94 0.74 14.20
C THR A 109 13.68 0.72 13.31
N LEU A 110 12.74 1.60 13.58
CA LEU A 110 11.53 1.76 12.76
C LEU A 110 11.88 2.23 11.33
N ASP A 111 12.83 3.14 11.20
CA ASP A 111 13.32 3.58 9.89
C ASP A 111 14.03 2.46 9.12
N GLN A 112 14.80 1.60 9.81
CA GLN A 112 15.38 0.41 9.20
C GLN A 112 14.30 -0.56 8.71
N LEU A 113 13.24 -0.75 9.48
CA LEU A 113 12.08 -1.56 9.07
C LEU A 113 11.40 -0.98 7.83
N TYR A 114 11.14 0.33 7.82
CA TYR A 114 10.53 0.98 6.67
C TYR A 114 11.40 0.91 5.41
N LEU A 115 12.72 1.04 5.55
CA LEU A 115 13.64 0.84 4.44
C LEU A 115 13.55 -0.60 3.90
N ALA A 116 13.58 -1.61 4.79
CA ALA A 116 13.46 -3.02 4.42
C ALA A 116 12.14 -3.31 3.68
N VAL A 117 11.01 -2.81 4.20
CA VAL A 117 9.69 -3.01 3.57
C VAL A 117 9.62 -2.34 2.20
N ARG A 118 10.12 -1.12 2.06
CA ARG A 118 10.15 -0.40 0.77
C ARG A 118 10.99 -1.12 -0.27
N LEU A 119 12.18 -1.59 0.09
CA LEU A 119 13.02 -2.38 -0.82
C LEU A 119 12.32 -3.69 -1.22
N ALA A 120 11.72 -4.39 -0.28
CA ALA A 120 10.97 -5.62 -0.56
C ALA A 120 9.75 -5.38 -1.50
N ILE A 121 9.05 -4.24 -1.34
CA ILE A 121 7.97 -3.82 -2.26
C ILE A 121 8.54 -3.55 -3.65
N CYS A 122 9.64 -2.80 -3.76
CA CYS A 122 10.27 -2.52 -5.05
C CYS A 122 10.68 -3.80 -5.79
N GLU A 123 11.25 -4.77 -5.08
CA GLU A 123 11.61 -6.06 -5.68
C GLU A 123 10.39 -6.89 -6.13
N SER A 124 9.30 -6.82 -5.38
CA SER A 124 8.09 -7.62 -5.65
C SER A 124 7.18 -7.01 -6.72
N ALA A 125 7.18 -5.68 -6.85
CA ALA A 125 6.23 -4.95 -7.69
C ALA A 125 6.84 -4.45 -9.00
N LEU A 126 8.16 -4.33 -9.08
CA LEU A 126 8.84 -3.77 -10.26
C LEU A 126 9.40 -4.87 -11.16
N PRO A 127 9.50 -4.64 -12.48
CA PRO A 127 10.08 -5.59 -13.43
C PRO A 127 11.51 -5.97 -13.01
N ALA A 128 11.85 -7.26 -13.11
CA ALA A 128 13.18 -7.74 -12.74
C ALA A 128 14.20 -7.61 -13.88
N ASP A 129 13.73 -7.62 -15.13
CA ASP A 129 14.52 -7.56 -16.34
C ASP A 129 14.95 -6.13 -16.72
N ASP A 130 14.19 -5.13 -16.32
CA ASP A 130 14.52 -3.71 -16.49
C ASP A 130 14.05 -2.92 -15.25
N PRO A 131 14.71 -3.09 -14.09
CA PRO A 131 14.27 -2.48 -12.85
C PRO A 131 14.53 -0.96 -12.88
N PRO A 132 13.49 -0.14 -12.59
CA PRO A 132 13.68 1.30 -12.48
C PRO A 132 14.62 1.64 -11.30
N PRO A 133 15.30 2.79 -11.35
CA PRO A 133 16.18 3.23 -10.28
C PRO A 133 15.41 3.46 -8.97
N ILE A 134 16.06 3.15 -7.86
CA ILE A 134 15.58 3.52 -6.51
C ILE A 134 16.17 4.88 -6.16
N VAL A 135 15.31 5.81 -5.78
CA VAL A 135 15.70 7.15 -5.32
C VAL A 135 15.50 7.23 -3.82
N LEU A 136 16.57 7.56 -3.10
CA LEU A 136 16.60 7.75 -1.65
C LEU A 136 17.04 9.19 -1.37
N ASP A 137 16.21 9.94 -0.66
CA ASP A 137 16.46 11.32 -0.29
C ASP A 137 16.54 11.43 1.22
N ASP A 138 17.73 11.75 1.75
CA ASP A 138 18.06 11.80 3.18
C ASP A 138 17.54 10.60 4.00
N ALA A 139 17.44 9.44 3.37
CA ALA A 139 16.77 8.26 3.94
C ALA A 139 17.50 7.68 5.17
N LEU A 140 18.79 7.99 5.35
CA LEU A 140 19.63 7.46 6.43
C LEU A 140 19.92 8.48 7.54
N VAL A 141 19.30 9.65 7.50
CA VAL A 141 19.62 10.78 8.39
C VAL A 141 19.47 10.46 9.89
N ARG A 142 18.50 9.60 10.24
CA ARG A 142 18.21 9.20 11.63
C ARG A 142 18.98 7.94 12.08
N PHE A 143 19.81 7.36 11.22
CA PHE A 143 20.62 6.22 11.58
C PHE A 143 21.86 6.66 12.35
N ASP A 144 22.27 5.88 13.35
CA ASP A 144 23.61 5.98 13.90
C ASP A 144 24.65 5.42 12.91
N ASP A 145 25.92 5.50 13.24
CA ASP A 145 26.98 5.11 12.31
C ASP A 145 26.98 3.63 11.98
N GLU A 146 26.58 2.77 12.93
CA GLU A 146 26.51 1.33 12.71
C GLU A 146 25.36 0.96 11.78
N ARG A 147 24.17 1.49 12.05
CA ARG A 147 22.99 1.32 11.19
C ARG A 147 23.18 1.91 9.80
N CYS A 148 23.83 3.08 9.73
CA CYS A 148 24.16 3.71 8.46
C CYS A 148 25.07 2.82 7.62
N ARG A 149 26.13 2.24 8.20
CA ARG A 149 27.01 1.30 7.51
C ARG A 149 26.27 0.06 7.03
N ALA A 150 25.45 -0.54 7.88
CA ALA A 150 24.66 -1.71 7.51
C ALA A 150 23.70 -1.41 6.33
N ALA A 151 23.07 -0.22 6.34
CA ALA A 151 22.22 0.21 5.24
C ALA A 151 23.02 0.46 3.95
N LEU A 152 24.18 1.12 4.03
CA LEU A 152 25.02 1.38 2.86
C LEU A 152 25.57 0.07 2.25
N GLU A 153 25.97 -0.91 3.06
CA GLU A 153 26.38 -2.23 2.56
C GLU A 153 25.19 -2.95 1.87
N LEU A 154 23.98 -2.88 2.45
CA LEU A 154 22.81 -3.43 1.82
C LEU A 154 22.53 -2.75 0.46
N LEU A 155 22.58 -1.42 0.41
CA LEU A 155 22.35 -0.66 -0.83
C LEU A 155 23.43 -0.96 -1.88
N LEU A 156 24.69 -1.14 -1.50
CA LEU A 156 25.74 -1.58 -2.42
C LEU A 156 25.47 -2.98 -2.99
N GLU A 157 24.92 -3.88 -2.20
CA GLU A 157 24.52 -5.21 -2.70
C GLU A 157 23.35 -5.09 -3.69
N GLU A 158 22.31 -4.35 -3.34
CA GLU A 158 21.14 -4.10 -4.20
C GLU A 158 21.54 -3.37 -5.51
N SER A 159 22.57 -2.52 -5.47
CA SER A 159 23.03 -1.77 -6.64
C SER A 159 23.62 -2.67 -7.74
N LYS A 160 23.93 -3.93 -7.45
CA LYS A 160 24.37 -4.90 -8.45
C LYS A 160 23.24 -5.30 -9.42
N SER A 161 22.00 -5.18 -9.01
CA SER A 161 20.81 -5.54 -9.78
C SER A 161 20.04 -4.34 -10.33
N ARG A 162 20.20 -3.15 -9.76
CA ARG A 162 19.50 -1.93 -10.17
C ARG A 162 20.26 -0.67 -9.81
N GLN A 163 19.96 0.43 -10.48
CA GLN A 163 20.54 1.71 -10.14
C GLN A 163 19.94 2.25 -8.83
N ILE A 164 20.81 2.79 -7.95
CA ILE A 164 20.40 3.46 -6.72
C ILE A 164 20.93 4.90 -6.77
N LEU A 165 20.05 5.86 -6.52
CA LEU A 165 20.37 7.29 -6.40
C LEU A 165 20.16 7.67 -4.94
N LEU A 166 21.24 7.92 -4.22
CA LEU A 166 21.21 8.38 -2.83
C LEU A 166 21.56 9.86 -2.78
N PHE A 167 20.57 10.67 -2.45
CA PHE A 167 20.76 12.09 -2.13
C PHE A 167 20.97 12.23 -0.63
N THR A 168 22.04 12.93 -0.25
CA THR A 168 22.38 13.13 1.17
C THR A 168 23.18 14.41 1.37
N CYS A 169 22.93 15.09 2.47
CA CYS A 169 23.77 16.17 2.97
C CYS A 169 24.80 15.68 4.02
N GLN A 170 24.89 14.39 4.30
CA GLN A 170 25.71 13.82 5.35
C GLN A 170 27.07 13.37 4.82
N HIS A 171 28.15 13.98 5.35
CA HIS A 171 29.52 13.61 4.97
C HIS A 171 29.92 12.17 5.32
N ARG A 172 29.33 11.56 6.35
CA ARG A 172 29.63 10.20 6.78
C ARG A 172 29.33 9.16 5.70
N GLU A 173 28.23 9.36 4.95
CA GLU A 173 27.81 8.45 3.88
C GLU A 173 28.77 8.53 2.70
N SER A 174 29.13 9.73 2.26
CA SER A 174 30.11 9.93 1.20
C SER A 174 31.50 9.43 1.60
N ALA A 175 31.92 9.64 2.85
CA ALA A 175 33.18 9.14 3.36
C ALA A 175 33.23 7.62 3.38
N TYR A 176 32.14 6.95 3.79
CA TYR A 176 32.04 5.49 3.81
C TYR A 176 32.05 4.87 2.41
N LEU A 177 31.39 5.50 1.46
CA LEU A 177 31.28 5.04 0.07
C LEU A 177 32.52 5.39 -0.78
N SER A 178 33.40 6.27 -0.29
CA SER A 178 34.58 6.70 -1.03
C SER A 178 35.50 5.54 -1.37
N GLY A 179 35.86 5.41 -2.65
CA GLY A 179 36.71 4.35 -3.16
C GLY A 179 36.04 2.99 -3.30
N ARG A 180 34.73 2.90 -3.11
CA ARG A 180 33.98 1.67 -3.37
C ARG A 180 33.67 1.53 -4.87
N ASP A 181 33.81 0.30 -5.38
CA ASP A 181 33.49 0.00 -6.77
C ASP A 181 32.01 0.23 -7.08
N GLY A 182 31.73 0.77 -8.26
CA GLY A 182 30.37 1.01 -8.72
C GLY A 182 29.69 2.26 -8.13
N VAL A 183 30.42 3.06 -7.34
CA VAL A 183 29.90 4.30 -6.74
C VAL A 183 30.43 5.50 -7.51
N THR A 184 29.53 6.41 -7.90
CA THR A 184 29.85 7.68 -8.53
C THR A 184 29.29 8.82 -7.68
N PHE A 185 30.11 9.81 -7.38
CA PHE A 185 29.71 11.01 -6.63
C PHE A 185 29.39 12.15 -7.59
N LEU A 186 28.26 12.78 -7.35
CA LEU A 186 27.84 14.00 -8.03
C LEU A 186 27.62 15.08 -6.96
N SER A 187 28.16 16.27 -7.19
CA SER A 187 27.88 17.45 -6.36
C SER A 187 26.86 18.31 -7.05
N LEU A 188 25.80 18.63 -6.34
CA LEU A 188 24.74 19.54 -6.80
C LEU A 188 25.02 20.98 -6.33
#